data_39d04f5b5c9108fbc8e3bb1eadf916bf
#
_entry.id   39d04f5b5c9108fbc8e3bb1eadf916bf
#
_cell.length_a   1.000
_cell.length_b   1.000
_cell.length_c   1.000
_cell.angle_alpha   90.00
_cell.angle_beta   90.00
_cell.angle_gamma   90.00
#
_symmetry.space_group_name_H-M   'P 1'
#
loop_
_entity.id
_entity.type
_entity.pdbx_description
1 polymer ?
#
loop_
_entity_poly.entity_id
_entity_poly.type
_entity_poly.pdbx_seq_one_letter_code
_entity_poly.pdbx_strand_id
1 'polypeptide(L)'
;IPDDAYIPANYNALDMAEFYRCIYPGFQQARFETMMKQFHLDGKRKISTFSKGMKKQLLVILGISTGTKYLFCDETFDGLDPVMRQAVKSIFASEIMSREFTPVIASHNLRELEDICDHIGLLHQGGILLSRDLEDMKFHIHKIQCVLTDKKKEEELKKELDVLKTEHQGSLLLITARGTRREIMEKIQAKNPLFCEVLPLTLEEIFISETEVAGYEVKNLFQ
;
A
#
# COMPACT_ATOMS: atom_id res chain seq x y z
N ILE A 1 4.34 -11.81 -10.54
CA ILE A 1 4.54 -10.67 -11.47
C ILE A 1 5.75 -9.91 -10.96
N PRO A 2 6.94 -10.08 -11.56
CA PRO A 2 8.12 -9.31 -11.19
C PRO A 2 8.07 -7.90 -11.77
N ASP A 3 8.85 -6.96 -11.19
CA ASP A 3 8.95 -5.60 -11.71
C ASP A 3 9.53 -5.58 -13.11
N ASP A 4 10.64 -6.28 -13.35
CA ASP A 4 11.25 -6.46 -14.67
C ASP A 4 11.13 -7.93 -15.10
N ALA A 5 10.07 -8.22 -15.86
CA ALA A 5 9.82 -9.56 -16.37
C ALA A 5 10.64 -9.85 -17.63
N TYR A 6 11.41 -10.92 -17.62
CA TYR A 6 11.99 -11.43 -18.86
C TYR A 6 10.90 -11.97 -19.79
N ILE A 7 10.82 -11.40 -20.97
CA ILE A 7 9.93 -11.82 -22.04
C ILE A 7 10.78 -12.05 -23.31
N PRO A 8 10.71 -13.23 -23.94
CA PRO A 8 11.46 -13.48 -25.16
C PRO A 8 11.10 -12.47 -26.26
N ALA A 9 12.10 -11.94 -26.96
CA ALA A 9 11.95 -10.82 -27.90
C ALA A 9 10.94 -11.08 -29.03
N ASN A 10 10.77 -12.35 -29.42
CA ASN A 10 9.90 -12.74 -30.53
C ASN A 10 8.47 -13.08 -30.10
N TYR A 11 8.19 -13.17 -28.80
CA TYR A 11 6.89 -13.56 -28.28
C TYR A 11 5.84 -12.46 -28.45
N ASN A 12 4.62 -12.89 -28.75
CA ASN A 12 3.41 -12.11 -28.63
C ASN A 12 2.62 -12.55 -27.37
N ALA A 13 1.48 -11.92 -27.08
CA ALA A 13 0.72 -12.24 -25.89
C ALA A 13 0.08 -13.64 -25.94
N LEU A 14 -0.23 -14.17 -27.12
CA LEU A 14 -0.75 -15.54 -27.27
C LEU A 14 0.34 -16.58 -27.00
N ASP A 15 1.58 -16.33 -27.44
CA ASP A 15 2.71 -17.21 -27.13
C ASP A 15 2.98 -17.27 -25.61
N MET A 16 2.88 -16.12 -24.93
CA MET A 16 2.98 -16.08 -23.46
C MET A 16 1.84 -16.83 -22.79
N ALA A 17 0.61 -16.70 -23.26
CA ALA A 17 -0.53 -17.44 -22.71
C ALA A 17 -0.34 -18.95 -22.87
N GLU A 18 0.14 -19.40 -24.01
CA GLU A 18 0.47 -20.82 -24.23
C GLU A 18 1.57 -21.31 -23.29
N PHE A 19 2.62 -20.52 -23.10
CA PHE A 19 3.68 -20.80 -22.13
C PHE A 19 3.12 -20.94 -20.70
N TYR A 20 2.26 -19.99 -20.26
CA TYR A 20 1.62 -20.05 -18.95
C TYR A 20 0.69 -21.26 -18.82
N ARG A 21 -0.03 -21.62 -19.87
CA ARG A 21 -0.89 -22.80 -19.91
C ARG A 21 -0.10 -24.10 -19.69
N CYS A 22 1.13 -24.18 -20.21
CA CYS A 22 2.00 -25.34 -20.00
C CYS A 22 2.49 -25.44 -18.54
N ILE A 23 2.66 -24.30 -17.83
CA ILE A 23 3.18 -24.27 -16.47
C ILE A 23 2.06 -24.37 -15.44
N TYR A 24 0.92 -23.72 -15.68
CA TYR A 24 -0.20 -23.62 -14.75
C TYR A 24 -1.39 -24.46 -15.25
N PRO A 25 -1.63 -25.66 -14.68
CA PRO A 25 -2.74 -26.51 -15.13
C PRO A 25 -4.14 -25.87 -15.00
N GLY A 26 -4.27 -24.89 -14.10
CA GLY A 26 -5.50 -24.13 -13.89
C GLY A 26 -5.67 -22.90 -14.80
N PHE A 27 -4.82 -22.73 -15.83
CA PHE A 27 -4.86 -21.56 -16.71
C PHE A 27 -6.19 -21.44 -17.46
N GLN A 28 -6.84 -20.31 -17.33
CA GLN A 28 -8.18 -20.02 -17.85
C GLN A 28 -8.10 -19.24 -19.17
N GLN A 29 -8.00 -19.95 -20.27
CA GLN A 29 -7.83 -19.37 -21.61
C GLN A 29 -8.95 -18.36 -21.96
N ALA A 30 -10.21 -18.72 -21.73
CA ALA A 30 -11.34 -17.84 -22.02
C ALA A 30 -11.29 -16.53 -21.23
N ARG A 31 -10.79 -16.59 -20.00
CA ARG A 31 -10.60 -15.42 -19.15
C ARG A 31 -9.49 -14.52 -19.68
N PHE A 32 -8.34 -15.10 -20.03
CA PHE A 32 -7.25 -14.38 -20.69
C PHE A 32 -7.74 -13.61 -21.91
N GLU A 33 -8.47 -14.28 -22.82
CA GLU A 33 -9.00 -13.65 -24.04
C GLU A 33 -10.00 -12.52 -23.75
N THR A 34 -10.85 -12.71 -22.75
CA THR A 34 -11.82 -11.67 -22.31
C THR A 34 -11.08 -10.44 -21.80
N MET A 35 -10.10 -10.62 -20.91
CA MET A 35 -9.31 -9.52 -20.34
C MET A 35 -8.46 -8.83 -21.42
N MET A 36 -7.85 -9.55 -22.34
CA MET A 36 -7.12 -8.97 -23.48
C MET A 36 -8.01 -8.01 -24.28
N LYS A 37 -9.26 -8.39 -24.53
CA LYS A 37 -10.24 -7.51 -25.20
C LYS A 37 -10.62 -6.30 -24.37
N GLN A 38 -10.86 -6.46 -23.07
CA GLN A 38 -11.21 -5.36 -22.17
C GLN A 38 -10.08 -4.32 -22.06
N PHE A 39 -8.82 -4.78 -22.08
CA PHE A 39 -7.65 -3.91 -22.04
C PHE A 39 -7.21 -3.42 -23.43
N HIS A 40 -7.94 -3.78 -24.50
CA HIS A 40 -7.62 -3.42 -25.88
C HIS A 40 -6.19 -3.80 -26.30
N LEU A 41 -5.68 -4.92 -25.79
CA LEU A 41 -4.37 -5.44 -26.15
C LEU A 41 -4.48 -6.37 -27.35
N ASP A 42 -3.69 -6.09 -28.39
CA ASP A 42 -3.58 -7.01 -29.54
C ASP A 42 -2.70 -8.21 -29.20
N GLY A 43 -3.34 -9.38 -29.09
CA GLY A 43 -2.67 -10.63 -28.73
C GLY A 43 -1.62 -11.10 -29.71
N LYS A 44 -1.68 -10.68 -31.00
CA LYS A 44 -0.75 -11.06 -32.07
C LYS A 44 0.44 -10.12 -32.21
N ARG A 45 0.36 -8.93 -31.61
CA ARG A 45 1.42 -7.92 -31.63
C ARG A 45 2.61 -8.39 -30.78
N LYS A 46 3.84 -8.22 -31.26
CA LYS A 46 5.05 -8.55 -30.51
C LYS A 46 5.14 -7.73 -29.21
N ILE A 47 5.37 -8.40 -28.06
CA ILE A 47 5.46 -7.77 -26.75
C ILE A 47 6.65 -6.79 -26.67
N SER A 48 7.71 -7.03 -27.45
CA SER A 48 8.83 -6.09 -27.56
C SER A 48 8.43 -4.69 -28.01
N THR A 49 7.26 -4.54 -28.68
CA THR A 49 6.72 -3.25 -29.13
C THR A 49 5.72 -2.65 -28.15
N PHE A 50 5.41 -3.32 -27.03
CA PHE A 50 4.52 -2.80 -25.99
C PHE A 50 5.22 -1.73 -25.18
N SER A 51 4.46 -0.72 -24.71
CA SER A 51 4.94 0.20 -23.68
C SER A 51 5.16 -0.53 -22.34
N LYS A 52 5.86 0.10 -21.38
CA LYS A 52 6.01 -0.44 -20.01
C LYS A 52 4.65 -0.76 -19.41
N GLY A 53 3.69 0.16 -19.51
CA GLY A 53 2.33 -0.04 -19.00
C GLY A 53 1.59 -1.22 -19.69
N MET A 54 1.66 -1.34 -21.02
CA MET A 54 1.05 -2.47 -21.73
C MET A 54 1.67 -3.82 -21.32
N LYS A 55 2.97 -3.87 -21.07
CA LYS A 55 3.64 -5.08 -20.55
C LYS A 55 3.14 -5.44 -19.16
N LYS A 56 3.02 -4.47 -18.25
CA LYS A 56 2.46 -4.68 -16.92
C LYS A 56 1.00 -5.17 -16.98
N GLN A 57 0.16 -4.56 -17.83
CA GLN A 57 -1.21 -5.03 -18.07
C GLN A 57 -1.25 -6.49 -18.51
N LEU A 58 -0.42 -6.86 -19.49
CA LEU A 58 -0.33 -8.25 -19.96
C LEU A 58 0.08 -9.20 -18.83
N LEU A 59 1.07 -8.84 -18.02
CA LEU A 59 1.52 -9.67 -16.89
C LEU A 59 0.43 -9.84 -15.83
N VAL A 60 -0.36 -8.81 -15.54
CA VAL A 60 -1.52 -8.89 -14.65
C VAL A 60 -2.58 -9.84 -15.23
N ILE A 61 -2.91 -9.69 -16.52
CA ILE A 61 -3.87 -10.57 -17.21
C ILE A 61 -3.41 -12.03 -17.15
N LEU A 62 -2.15 -12.29 -17.47
CA LEU A 62 -1.57 -13.63 -17.42
C LEU A 62 -1.62 -14.19 -15.98
N GLY A 63 -1.16 -13.41 -14.99
CA GLY A 63 -1.13 -13.82 -13.60
C GLY A 63 -2.52 -14.18 -13.04
N ILE A 64 -3.54 -13.37 -13.32
CA ILE A 64 -4.92 -13.66 -12.91
C ILE A 64 -5.46 -14.89 -13.61
N SER A 65 -5.12 -15.05 -14.91
CA SER A 65 -5.59 -16.18 -15.71
C SER A 65 -5.00 -17.53 -15.28
N THR A 66 -3.94 -17.55 -14.46
CA THR A 66 -3.38 -18.81 -13.92
C THR A 66 -4.36 -19.53 -12.99
N GLY A 67 -5.34 -18.83 -12.42
CA GLY A 67 -6.30 -19.40 -11.48
C GLY A 67 -5.69 -19.76 -10.11
N THR A 68 -4.48 -19.30 -9.80
CA THR A 68 -3.80 -19.56 -8.53
C THR A 68 -4.46 -18.83 -7.37
N LYS A 69 -4.34 -19.39 -6.15
CA LYS A 69 -4.83 -18.78 -4.91
C LYS A 69 -4.03 -17.54 -4.52
N TYR A 70 -2.70 -17.56 -4.71
CA TYR A 70 -1.81 -16.45 -4.39
C TYR A 70 -1.21 -15.88 -5.67
N LEU A 71 -1.14 -14.53 -5.73
CA LEU A 71 -0.48 -13.82 -6.81
C LEU A 71 0.51 -12.82 -6.21
N PHE A 72 1.80 -13.10 -6.37
CA PHE A 72 2.86 -12.19 -5.94
C PHE A 72 3.07 -11.10 -7.00
N CYS A 73 3.01 -9.85 -6.57
CA CYS A 73 3.07 -8.66 -7.40
C CYS A 73 4.20 -7.76 -6.89
N ASP A 74 5.25 -7.60 -7.70
CA ASP A 74 6.38 -6.74 -7.38
C ASP A 74 6.31 -5.48 -8.24
N GLU A 75 6.15 -4.31 -7.57
CA GLU A 75 5.98 -3.00 -8.21
C GLU A 75 4.97 -2.99 -9.38
N THR A 76 3.89 -3.75 -9.23
CA THR A 76 2.95 -4.03 -10.33
C THR A 76 2.20 -2.79 -10.81
N PHE A 77 1.99 -1.81 -9.94
CA PHE A 77 1.30 -0.56 -10.28
C PHE A 77 2.22 0.51 -10.85
N ASP A 78 3.54 0.34 -10.72
CA ASP A 78 4.51 1.29 -11.27
C ASP A 78 4.45 1.35 -12.80
N GLY A 79 4.44 2.56 -13.35
CA GLY A 79 4.33 2.80 -14.79
C GLY A 79 2.94 2.61 -15.39
N LEU A 80 1.91 2.34 -14.59
CA LEU A 80 0.51 2.40 -15.01
C LEU A 80 -0.02 3.84 -14.86
N ASP A 81 -0.80 4.29 -15.85
CA ASP A 81 -1.57 5.52 -15.69
C ASP A 81 -2.70 5.35 -14.64
N PRO A 82 -3.27 6.44 -14.12
CA PRO A 82 -4.28 6.37 -13.06
C PRO A 82 -5.51 5.53 -13.43
N VAL A 83 -5.93 5.54 -14.70
CA VAL A 83 -7.11 4.79 -15.17
C VAL A 83 -6.82 3.30 -15.16
N MET A 84 -5.65 2.91 -15.69
CA MET A 84 -5.21 1.52 -15.71
C MET A 84 -4.95 0.98 -14.31
N ARG A 85 -4.38 1.80 -13.42
CA ARG A 85 -4.21 1.45 -12.01
C ARG A 85 -5.54 1.13 -11.35
N GLN A 86 -6.55 1.98 -11.56
CA GLN A 86 -7.90 1.73 -11.03
C GLN A 86 -8.54 0.47 -11.63
N ALA A 87 -8.32 0.20 -12.92
CA ALA A 87 -8.81 -1.02 -13.56
C ALA A 87 -8.20 -2.28 -12.93
N VAL A 88 -6.88 -2.30 -12.67
CA VAL A 88 -6.21 -3.44 -12.01
C VAL A 88 -6.72 -3.63 -10.59
N LYS A 89 -6.90 -2.54 -9.80
CA LYS A 89 -7.50 -2.59 -8.46
C LYS A 89 -8.90 -3.21 -8.50
N SER A 90 -9.74 -2.77 -9.42
CA SER A 90 -11.11 -3.31 -9.58
C SER A 90 -11.11 -4.81 -9.95
N ILE A 91 -10.16 -5.24 -10.76
CA ILE A 91 -10.01 -6.66 -11.11
C ILE A 91 -9.60 -7.46 -9.87
N PHE A 92 -8.61 -7.01 -9.10
CA PHE A 92 -8.20 -7.69 -7.87
C PHE A 92 -9.36 -7.80 -6.88
N ALA A 93 -10.11 -6.74 -6.67
CA ALA A 93 -11.30 -6.75 -5.82
C ALA A 93 -12.35 -7.77 -6.31
N SER A 94 -12.62 -7.80 -7.62
CA SER A 94 -13.54 -8.78 -8.22
C SER A 94 -13.06 -10.23 -8.03
N GLU A 95 -11.74 -10.46 -8.14
CA GLU A 95 -11.15 -11.78 -7.91
C GLU A 95 -11.32 -12.25 -6.46
N ILE A 96 -11.01 -11.36 -5.51
CA ILE A 96 -11.15 -11.63 -4.07
C ILE A 96 -12.60 -11.98 -3.73
N MET A 97 -13.57 -11.31 -4.35
CA MET A 97 -15.00 -11.57 -4.11
C MET A 97 -15.51 -12.86 -4.77
N SER A 98 -14.92 -13.28 -5.89
CA SER A 98 -15.42 -14.39 -6.70
C SER A 98 -14.78 -15.74 -6.38
N ARG A 99 -13.62 -15.77 -5.79
CA ARG A 99 -12.86 -16.98 -5.46
C ARG A 99 -11.88 -16.76 -4.32
N GLU A 100 -11.31 -17.82 -3.81
CA GLU A 100 -10.19 -17.73 -2.88
C GLU A 100 -8.95 -17.20 -3.61
N PHE A 101 -8.67 -15.92 -3.43
CA PHE A 101 -7.58 -15.21 -4.09
C PHE A 101 -6.96 -14.18 -3.15
N THR A 102 -5.65 -14.21 -3.02
CA THR A 102 -4.89 -13.27 -2.20
C THR A 102 -3.74 -12.69 -3.03
N PRO A 103 -3.84 -11.43 -3.45
CA PRO A 103 -2.70 -10.72 -4.02
C PRO A 103 -1.73 -10.33 -2.90
N VAL A 104 -0.45 -10.63 -3.08
CA VAL A 104 0.65 -10.19 -2.19
C VAL A 104 1.43 -9.15 -2.96
N ILE A 105 1.32 -7.90 -2.55
CA ILE A 105 1.83 -6.75 -3.31
C ILE A 105 3.04 -6.17 -2.60
N ALA A 106 4.19 -6.17 -3.24
CA ALA A 106 5.36 -5.40 -2.83
C ALA A 106 5.38 -4.07 -3.58
N SER A 107 5.46 -2.97 -2.87
CA SER A 107 5.59 -1.63 -3.43
C SER A 107 6.29 -0.69 -2.44
N HIS A 108 7.03 0.28 -2.95
CA HIS A 108 7.57 1.39 -2.19
C HIS A 108 6.59 2.58 -2.12
N ASN A 109 5.47 2.53 -2.83
CA ASN A 109 4.44 3.56 -2.81
C ASN A 109 3.32 3.21 -1.82
N LEU A 110 3.44 3.67 -0.60
CA LEU A 110 2.49 3.39 0.48
C LEU A 110 1.06 3.86 0.19
N ARG A 111 0.89 4.93 -0.59
CA ARG A 111 -0.44 5.43 -1.00
C ARG A 111 -1.19 4.44 -1.89
N GLU A 112 -0.45 3.72 -2.74
CA GLU A 112 -1.07 2.68 -3.57
C GLU A 112 -1.54 1.50 -2.74
N LEU A 113 -0.75 1.11 -1.73
CA LEU A 113 -1.09 0.02 -0.81
C LEU A 113 -2.27 0.39 0.09
N GLU A 114 -2.34 1.64 0.53
CA GLU A 114 -3.43 2.14 1.40
C GLU A 114 -4.83 1.94 0.82
N ASP A 115 -4.95 2.01 -0.51
CA ASP A 115 -6.24 1.90 -1.21
C ASP A 115 -6.64 0.46 -1.54
N ILE A 116 -5.74 -0.53 -1.41
CA ILE A 116 -5.98 -1.88 -1.93
C ILE A 116 -5.72 -2.99 -0.91
N CYS A 117 -4.86 -2.73 0.08
CA CYS A 117 -4.46 -3.73 1.07
C CYS A 117 -5.30 -3.59 2.33
N ASP A 118 -5.68 -4.72 2.92
CA ASP A 118 -6.28 -4.84 4.24
C ASP A 118 -5.22 -5.14 5.31
N HIS A 119 -4.10 -5.76 4.92
CA HIS A 119 -2.99 -6.11 5.79
C HIS A 119 -1.66 -5.64 5.21
N ILE A 120 -0.79 -5.12 6.04
CA ILE A 120 0.53 -4.64 5.63
C ILE A 120 1.64 -5.28 6.45
N GLY A 121 2.77 -5.49 5.78
CA GLY A 121 4.00 -5.98 6.39
C GLY A 121 5.19 -5.13 5.98
N LEU A 122 6.05 -4.81 6.93
CA LEU A 122 7.32 -4.16 6.67
C LEU A 122 8.45 -5.17 6.76
N LEU A 123 9.16 -5.33 5.66
CA LEU A 123 10.39 -6.13 5.59
C LEU A 123 11.60 -5.22 5.83
N HIS A 124 12.45 -5.62 6.77
CA HIS A 124 13.69 -4.92 7.07
C HIS A 124 14.79 -5.93 7.40
N GLN A 125 15.96 -5.78 6.77
CA GLN A 125 17.14 -6.64 7.00
C GLN A 125 16.84 -8.15 6.98
N GLY A 126 15.97 -8.60 6.08
CA GLY A 126 15.61 -10.01 5.94
C GLY A 126 14.58 -10.53 6.96
N GLY A 127 14.04 -9.67 7.81
CA GLY A 127 13.00 -9.98 8.79
C GLY A 127 11.73 -9.16 8.59
N ILE A 128 10.65 -9.57 9.23
CA ILE A 128 9.40 -8.80 9.31
C ILE A 128 9.49 -7.90 10.54
N LEU A 129 9.62 -6.59 10.32
CA LEU A 129 9.65 -5.59 11.39
C LEU A 129 8.23 -5.30 11.91
N LEU A 130 7.26 -5.27 11.02
CA LEU A 130 5.86 -4.98 11.30
C LEU A 130 4.97 -5.88 10.44
N SER A 131 3.89 -6.41 11.03
CA SER A 131 2.83 -7.11 10.30
C SER A 131 1.51 -6.85 11.03
N ARG A 132 0.60 -6.07 10.42
CA ARG A 132 -0.66 -5.62 11.05
C ARG A 132 -1.75 -5.38 10.03
N ASP A 133 -2.98 -5.45 10.51
CA ASP A 133 -4.15 -4.97 9.83
C ASP A 133 -4.11 -3.44 9.67
N LEU A 134 -4.48 -2.96 8.50
CA LEU A 134 -4.39 -1.53 8.17
C LEU A 134 -5.44 -0.70 8.90
N GLU A 135 -6.66 -1.23 9.05
CA GLU A 135 -7.72 -0.53 9.77
C GLU A 135 -7.41 -0.45 11.26
N ASP A 136 -6.87 -1.53 11.84
CA ASP A 136 -6.39 -1.53 13.23
C ASP A 136 -5.33 -0.45 13.48
N MET A 137 -4.39 -0.30 12.55
CA MET A 137 -3.38 0.75 12.66
C MET A 137 -4.00 2.15 12.61
N LYS A 138 -4.91 2.38 11.67
CA LYS A 138 -5.62 3.67 11.54
C LYS A 138 -6.54 3.95 12.73
N PHE A 139 -7.08 2.93 13.35
CA PHE A 139 -7.97 3.08 14.50
C PHE A 139 -7.22 3.43 15.80
N HIS A 140 -5.98 2.98 15.94
CA HIS A 140 -5.21 3.13 17.16
C HIS A 140 -4.11 4.19 17.10
N ILE A 141 -3.94 4.90 15.98
CA ILE A 141 -2.96 5.98 15.86
C ILE A 141 -3.67 7.22 15.34
N HIS A 142 -3.51 8.33 16.05
CA HIS A 142 -4.13 9.59 15.68
C HIS A 142 -3.13 10.73 15.67
N LYS A 143 -3.29 11.63 14.69
CA LYS A 143 -2.56 12.89 14.59
C LYS A 143 -3.49 14.02 15.00
N ILE A 144 -3.07 14.79 15.98
CA ILE A 144 -3.84 15.89 16.54
C ILE A 144 -3.01 17.17 16.44
N GLN A 145 -3.65 18.25 16.01
CA GLN A 145 -3.09 19.58 16.16
C GLN A 145 -3.82 20.34 17.26
N CYS A 146 -3.06 21.00 18.12
CA CYS A 146 -3.64 21.81 19.19
C CYS A 146 -2.78 23.03 19.52
N VAL A 147 -3.39 24.02 20.16
CA VAL A 147 -2.68 25.17 20.74
C VAL A 147 -2.89 25.17 22.23
N LEU A 148 -1.79 25.00 22.99
CA LEU A 148 -1.78 25.07 24.43
C LEU A 148 -1.16 26.41 24.89
N THR A 149 -1.74 27.01 25.91
CA THR A 149 -1.29 28.31 26.46
C THR A 149 -0.06 28.21 27.32
N ASP A 150 0.26 27.01 27.83
CA ASP A 150 1.34 26.78 28.80
C ASP A 150 2.18 25.57 28.38
N LYS A 151 3.49 25.76 28.35
CA LYS A 151 4.46 24.66 28.08
C LYS A 151 4.42 23.54 29.10
N LYS A 152 4.02 23.84 30.37
CA LYS A 152 3.86 22.80 31.40
C LYS A 152 2.75 21.81 31.00
N LYS A 153 1.64 22.33 30.49
CA LYS A 153 0.51 21.52 30.04
C LYS A 153 0.92 20.59 28.83
N GLU A 154 1.81 21.08 28.00
CA GLU A 154 2.37 20.27 26.89
C GLU A 154 3.22 19.11 27.43
N GLU A 155 4.10 19.37 28.40
CA GLU A 155 4.93 18.34 29.02
C GLU A 155 4.10 17.29 29.78
N GLU A 156 3.05 17.73 30.48
CA GLU A 156 2.10 16.83 31.13
C GLU A 156 1.37 15.98 30.14
N LEU A 157 0.87 16.57 29.04
CA LEU A 157 0.16 15.86 27.99
C LEU A 157 1.04 14.80 27.32
N LYS A 158 2.32 15.10 27.07
CA LYS A 158 3.29 14.14 26.54
C LYS A 158 3.55 12.95 27.47
N LYS A 159 3.39 13.12 28.78
CA LYS A 159 3.52 12.02 29.76
C LYS A 159 2.24 11.20 29.89
N GLU A 160 1.09 11.81 29.64
CA GLU A 160 -0.22 11.16 29.75
C GLU A 160 -0.62 10.37 28.49
N LEU A 161 -0.06 10.72 27.33
CA LEU A 161 -0.30 10.08 26.06
C LEU A 161 0.85 9.15 25.69
N ASP A 162 0.55 8.07 24.98
CA ASP A 162 1.57 7.25 24.30
C ASP A 162 1.99 7.95 23.00
N VAL A 163 2.90 8.92 23.12
CA VAL A 163 3.32 9.80 22.02
C VAL A 163 4.36 9.11 21.16
N LEU A 164 4.05 8.98 19.87
CA LEU A 164 4.98 8.49 18.85
C LEU A 164 5.83 9.63 18.27
N LYS A 165 5.19 10.77 17.99
CA LYS A 165 5.85 11.92 17.39
C LYS A 165 5.29 13.24 17.89
N THR A 166 6.15 14.25 18.02
CA THR A 166 5.76 15.62 18.35
C THR A 166 6.45 16.60 17.42
N GLU A 167 5.70 17.52 16.85
CA GLU A 167 6.22 18.60 15.99
C GLU A 167 5.61 19.93 16.38
N HIS A 168 6.36 21.02 16.15
CA HIS A 168 5.88 22.39 16.36
C HIS A 168 5.85 23.14 15.03
N GLN A 169 4.71 23.77 14.74
CA GLN A 169 4.55 24.70 13.62
C GLN A 169 4.08 26.05 14.16
N GLY A 170 5.05 26.90 14.54
CA GLY A 170 4.74 28.14 15.25
C GLY A 170 4.12 27.88 16.63
N SER A 171 2.87 28.30 16.84
CA SER A 171 2.11 28.05 18.07
C SER A 171 1.33 26.73 18.06
N LEU A 172 1.27 26.05 16.90
CA LEU A 172 0.59 24.77 16.79
C LEU A 172 1.51 23.64 17.26
N LEU A 173 0.99 22.81 18.13
CA LEU A 173 1.56 21.55 18.56
C LEU A 173 0.88 20.42 17.80
N LEU A 174 1.65 19.66 17.02
CA LEU A 174 1.20 18.45 16.37
C LEU A 174 1.70 17.25 17.17
N ILE A 175 0.77 16.38 17.56
CA ILE A 175 1.06 15.16 18.31
C ILE A 175 0.52 13.98 17.53
N THR A 176 1.37 13.00 17.25
CA THR A 176 0.95 11.67 16.81
C THR A 176 1.05 10.74 18.01
N ALA A 177 -0.06 10.11 18.40
CA ALA A 177 -0.11 9.27 19.60
C ALA A 177 -0.94 8.01 19.37
N ARG A 178 -0.59 6.94 20.11
CA ARG A 178 -1.38 5.71 20.19
C ARG A 178 -2.50 5.85 21.21
N GLY A 179 -3.62 5.23 20.90
CA GLY A 179 -4.82 5.19 21.72
C GLY A 179 -6.07 5.43 20.90
N THR A 180 -7.24 5.29 21.49
CA THR A 180 -8.48 5.62 20.81
C THR A 180 -8.63 7.13 20.68
N ARG A 181 -9.27 7.57 19.60
CA ARG A 181 -9.57 9.00 19.37
C ARG A 181 -10.22 9.66 20.60
N ARG A 182 -11.14 8.93 21.23
CA ARG A 182 -11.87 9.43 22.40
C ARG A 182 -10.95 9.70 23.59
N GLU A 183 -10.12 8.73 23.97
CA GLU A 183 -9.17 8.85 25.08
C GLU A 183 -8.18 9.99 24.86
N ILE A 184 -7.62 10.11 23.67
CA ILE A 184 -6.66 11.16 23.33
C ILE A 184 -7.34 12.53 23.41
N MET A 185 -8.53 12.68 22.84
CA MET A 185 -9.26 13.95 22.86
C MET A 185 -9.70 14.35 24.27
N GLU A 186 -10.14 13.42 25.12
CA GLU A 186 -10.49 13.69 26.52
C GLU A 186 -9.28 14.25 27.30
N LYS A 187 -8.09 13.66 27.14
CA LYS A 187 -6.85 14.15 27.79
C LYS A 187 -6.42 15.53 27.29
N ILE A 188 -6.53 15.79 25.99
CA ILE A 188 -6.18 17.09 25.41
C ILE A 188 -7.17 18.17 25.87
N GLN A 189 -8.47 17.88 25.87
CA GLN A 189 -9.50 18.82 26.30
C GLN A 189 -9.39 19.17 27.81
N ALA A 190 -8.95 18.22 28.64
CA ALA A 190 -8.67 18.48 30.05
C ALA A 190 -7.59 19.56 30.29
N LYS A 191 -6.71 19.79 29.29
CA LYS A 191 -5.70 20.88 29.37
C LYS A 191 -6.23 22.25 28.91
N ASN A 192 -7.51 22.34 28.50
CA ASN A 192 -8.16 23.55 27.97
C ASN A 192 -7.36 24.19 26.83
N PRO A 193 -7.23 23.53 25.69
CA PRO A 193 -6.56 24.08 24.52
C PRO A 193 -7.36 25.24 23.92
N LEU A 194 -6.69 26.26 23.36
CA LEU A 194 -7.34 27.32 22.59
C LEU A 194 -7.94 26.78 21.27
N PHE A 195 -7.32 25.75 20.72
CA PHE A 195 -7.73 25.08 19.49
C PHE A 195 -7.32 23.61 19.57
N CYS A 196 -8.14 22.71 19.04
CA CYS A 196 -7.82 21.29 18.95
C CYS A 196 -8.61 20.65 17.79
N GLU A 197 -7.90 19.95 16.91
CA GLU A 197 -8.47 19.23 15.77
C GLU A 197 -7.73 17.93 15.54
N VAL A 198 -8.47 16.89 15.12
CA VAL A 198 -7.87 15.61 14.69
C VAL A 198 -7.64 15.71 13.19
N LEU A 199 -6.40 15.48 12.78
CA LEU A 199 -6.01 15.46 11.37
C LEU A 199 -6.10 14.05 10.79
N PRO A 200 -6.41 13.92 9.48
CA PRO A 200 -6.25 12.64 8.80
C PRO A 200 -4.78 12.21 8.84
N LEU A 201 -4.57 10.93 9.06
CA LEU A 201 -3.25 10.32 9.10
C LEU A 201 -3.11 9.37 7.90
N THR A 202 -2.07 9.56 7.10
CA THR A 202 -1.76 8.70 5.97
C THR A 202 -1.02 7.44 6.42
N LEU A 203 -1.09 6.38 5.62
CA LEU A 203 -0.30 5.17 5.88
C LEU A 203 1.20 5.45 5.97
N GLU A 204 1.71 6.39 5.17
CA GLU A 204 3.11 6.82 5.21
C GLU A 204 3.49 7.43 6.56
N GLU A 205 2.65 8.29 7.12
CA GLU A 205 2.89 8.89 8.44
C GLU A 205 2.80 7.86 9.57
N ILE A 206 1.86 6.92 9.48
CA ILE A 206 1.75 5.79 10.42
C ILE A 206 3.03 4.95 10.34
N PHE A 207 3.45 4.60 9.13
CA PHE A 207 4.62 3.80 8.87
C PHE A 207 5.90 4.43 9.44
N ILE A 208 6.13 5.73 9.17
CA ILE A 208 7.27 6.47 9.71
C ILE A 208 7.23 6.45 11.25
N SER A 209 6.06 6.73 11.85
CA SER A 209 5.91 6.77 13.30
C SER A 209 6.17 5.40 13.96
N GLU A 210 5.70 4.30 13.37
CA GLU A 210 5.94 2.95 13.89
C GLU A 210 7.39 2.49 13.70
N THR A 211 8.03 2.87 12.60
CA THR A 211 9.42 2.50 12.32
C THR A 211 10.41 3.27 13.18
N GLU A 212 10.16 4.55 13.48
CA GLU A 212 10.98 5.34 14.40
C GLU A 212 11.01 4.70 15.80
N VAL A 213 9.85 4.22 16.31
CA VAL A 213 9.76 3.51 17.59
C VAL A 213 10.50 2.16 17.56
N ALA A 214 10.51 1.48 16.43
CA ALA A 214 11.25 0.23 16.26
C ALA A 214 12.77 0.42 16.09
N GLY A 215 13.28 1.66 16.17
CA GLY A 215 14.71 1.98 16.06
C GLY A 215 15.18 2.20 14.62
N TYR A 216 14.27 2.30 13.66
CA TYR A 216 14.57 2.69 12.29
C TYR A 216 14.66 4.20 12.20
N GLU A 217 15.77 4.78 12.64
CA GLU A 217 16.00 6.22 12.48
C GLU A 217 16.41 6.54 11.04
N VAL A 218 15.56 7.25 10.33
CA VAL A 218 15.86 7.82 9.00
C VAL A 218 17.16 8.67 9.03
N LYS A 219 17.50 9.22 10.20
CA LYS A 219 18.74 9.98 10.42
C LYS A 219 20.01 9.17 10.21
N ASN A 220 19.98 7.85 10.37
CA ASN A 220 21.15 7.00 10.20
C ASN A 220 21.44 6.61 8.73
N LEU A 221 20.55 6.99 7.80
CA LEU A 221 20.74 6.76 6.36
C LEU A 221 21.63 7.82 5.68
N PHE A 222 21.95 8.92 6.37
CA PHE A 222 22.71 10.06 5.83
C PHE A 222 24.04 10.31 6.56
N GLN A 223 24.54 9.32 7.33
CA GLN A 223 25.88 9.35 7.92
C GLN A 223 26.88 8.47 7.16
#